data_7c452cf2c0c10d3aa047e2eac57101b2
#
_entry.id   7c452cf2c0c10d3aa047e2eac57101b2
#
_cell.length_a   1.000
_cell.length_b   1.000
_cell.length_c   1.000
_cell.angle_alpha   90.00
_cell.angle_beta   90.00
_cell.angle_gamma   90.00
#
_symmetry.space_group_name_H-M   'P 1'
#
loop_
_entity.id
_entity.type
_entity.pdbx_description
1 polymer ?
#
loop_
_entity_poly.entity_id
_entity_poly.type
_entity_poly.pdbx_seq_one_letter_code
_entity_poly.pdbx_strand_id
1 'polypeptide(L)'
;VLPREVISPDNLDLVLSRLDAYDIFVFQHGFKPARPSLVDLFCSLFLHANLLHLAGNMLFLWIFGDNAEHYFGRKRYLLIYLVSGLIATLSFAAFAAHSAVPLIGASGAISGVLGLYFVLFPRNRIKVFVALFPFFIDVVKLPARLVLGAYLIIDNLLPFVFSSRHGGVAYGAHLGGFATGWIIARFGEQWSLLSIRSKKLEPDHRRSLALALADAVRENDRERSIALLKSADYESPTEFAGELTSSDARRLASILVDAGFGLSAIRLLRAKLAAPGSATQAERAGILLDLGLLRLRQGQVAAAYQHFLAALDSSPDPETTAHVHRALDALKKIRWTR
;
A
#
# COMPACT_ATOMS: atom_id res chain seq x y z
N VAL A 1 21.62 21.13 -7.54
CA VAL A 1 21.66 21.10 -9.01
C VAL A 1 22.15 22.47 -9.43
N LEU A 2 23.41 22.56 -9.85
CA LEU A 2 23.96 23.80 -10.33
C LEU A 2 23.17 24.29 -11.54
N PRO A 3 22.81 25.61 -11.60
CA PRO A 3 22.30 26.19 -12.82
C PRO A 3 23.31 25.94 -13.94
N ARG A 4 22.83 25.71 -15.14
CA ARG A 4 23.66 25.47 -16.33
C ARG A 4 24.28 26.76 -16.87
N GLU A 5 24.87 27.55 -16.03
CA GLU A 5 25.86 28.50 -16.50
C GLU A 5 27.02 27.67 -17.04
N VAL A 6 27.36 27.90 -18.30
CA VAL A 6 28.52 27.25 -18.90
C VAL A 6 29.71 27.59 -18.01
N ILE A 7 30.28 26.58 -17.34
CA ILE A 7 31.45 26.78 -16.50
C ILE A 7 32.57 27.21 -17.43
N SER A 8 32.93 28.48 -17.34
CA SER A 8 34.09 29.05 -18.00
C SER A 8 35.22 29.23 -16.98
N PRO A 9 36.48 29.31 -17.42
CA PRO A 9 37.58 29.65 -16.50
C PRO A 9 37.31 30.89 -15.66
N ASP A 10 36.59 31.86 -16.23
CA ASP A 10 36.34 33.17 -15.59
C ASP A 10 35.29 33.10 -14.48
N ASN A 11 34.41 32.09 -14.47
CA ASN A 11 33.38 31.92 -13.43
C ASN A 11 33.58 30.67 -12.53
N LEU A 12 34.68 29.94 -12.74
CA LEU A 12 34.97 28.71 -12.01
C LEU A 12 35.02 28.94 -10.49
N ASP A 13 35.77 29.97 -10.05
CA ASP A 13 35.91 30.29 -8.63
C ASP A 13 34.56 30.68 -8.00
N LEU A 14 33.73 31.41 -8.73
CA LEU A 14 32.38 31.77 -8.29
C LEU A 14 31.49 30.54 -8.17
N VAL A 15 31.57 29.61 -9.12
CA VAL A 15 30.83 28.34 -9.07
C VAL A 15 31.29 27.47 -7.90
N LEU A 16 32.61 27.33 -7.72
CA LEU A 16 33.18 26.55 -6.62
C LEU A 16 32.85 27.14 -5.24
N SER A 17 32.80 28.48 -5.13
CA SER A 17 32.42 29.15 -3.87
C SER A 17 30.93 28.94 -3.47
N ARG A 18 30.09 28.55 -4.40
CA ARG A 18 28.65 28.22 -4.16
C ARG A 18 28.39 26.76 -3.79
N LEU A 19 29.39 25.88 -3.93
CA LEU A 19 29.30 24.51 -3.54
C LEU A 19 29.48 24.38 -2.04
N ASP A 20 28.51 23.81 -1.39
CA ASP A 20 28.62 23.40 0.02
C ASP A 20 29.11 21.96 0.17
N ALA A 21 29.42 21.56 1.39
CA ALA A 21 29.88 20.21 1.69
C ALA A 21 28.82 19.15 1.33
N TYR A 22 27.54 19.52 1.37
CA TYR A 22 26.44 18.64 1.02
C TYR A 22 26.35 18.40 -0.50
N ASP A 23 26.55 19.43 -1.32
CA ASP A 23 26.60 19.29 -2.78
C ASP A 23 27.71 18.33 -3.20
N ILE A 24 28.87 18.44 -2.57
CA ILE A 24 30.01 17.54 -2.82
C ILE A 24 29.67 16.12 -2.40
N PHE A 25 29.08 15.95 -1.24
CA PHE A 25 28.66 14.63 -0.72
C PHE A 25 27.63 13.97 -1.65
N VAL A 26 26.61 14.72 -2.09
CA VAL A 26 25.59 14.25 -3.04
C VAL A 26 26.21 13.87 -4.38
N PHE A 27 27.17 14.67 -4.87
CA PHE A 27 27.88 14.33 -6.09
C PHE A 27 28.73 13.06 -5.95
N GLN A 28 29.40 12.86 -4.83
CA GLN A 28 30.21 11.69 -4.57
C GLN A 28 29.39 10.40 -4.49
N HIS A 29 28.24 10.43 -3.78
CA HIS A 29 27.45 9.26 -3.42
C HIS A 29 26.14 9.08 -4.20
N GLY A 30 25.75 10.05 -5.03
CA GLY A 30 24.64 9.90 -5.97
C GLY A 30 25.05 8.98 -7.13
N PHE A 31 24.11 8.19 -7.62
CA PHE A 31 24.38 7.23 -8.69
C PHE A 31 24.60 7.94 -10.04
N LYS A 32 25.73 7.68 -10.64
CA LYS A 32 26.11 8.24 -11.96
C LYS A 32 26.21 7.12 -13.00
N PRO A 33 25.30 7.07 -14.00
CA PRO A 33 25.37 6.03 -15.05
C PRO A 33 26.71 5.96 -15.77
N ALA A 34 27.37 7.10 -16.02
CA ALA A 34 28.68 7.14 -16.65
C ALA A 34 29.82 6.51 -15.82
N ARG A 35 29.61 6.38 -14.50
CA ARG A 35 30.55 5.74 -13.56
C ARG A 35 29.77 4.94 -12.52
N PRO A 36 29.18 3.78 -12.90
CA PRO A 36 28.33 3.02 -12.03
C PRO A 36 29.10 2.44 -10.84
N SER A 37 28.53 2.56 -9.64
CA SER A 37 29.04 2.01 -8.40
C SER A 37 27.87 1.32 -7.67
N LEU A 38 28.10 0.12 -7.12
CA LEU A 38 27.09 -0.59 -6.33
C LEU A 38 26.76 0.13 -5.02
N VAL A 39 27.75 0.81 -4.44
CA VAL A 39 27.55 1.63 -3.23
C VAL A 39 26.66 2.83 -3.57
N ASP A 40 26.96 3.55 -4.65
CA ASP A 40 26.16 4.70 -5.08
C ASP A 40 24.76 4.29 -5.54
N LEU A 41 24.63 3.12 -6.15
CA LEU A 41 23.32 2.54 -6.52
C LEU A 41 22.39 2.41 -5.31
N PHE A 42 22.93 2.00 -4.17
CA PHE A 42 22.17 1.86 -2.94
C PHE A 42 22.03 3.20 -2.19
N CYS A 43 23.12 3.93 -2.00
CA CYS A 43 23.15 5.18 -1.24
C CYS A 43 22.28 6.26 -1.87
N SER A 44 22.20 6.31 -3.20
CA SER A 44 21.40 7.30 -3.94
C SER A 44 19.93 7.29 -3.55
N LEU A 45 19.39 6.16 -3.11
CA LEU A 45 17.99 6.02 -2.66
C LEU A 45 17.69 6.85 -1.40
N PHE A 46 18.70 7.19 -0.61
CA PHE A 46 18.57 7.90 0.67
C PHE A 46 19.03 9.36 0.62
N LEU A 47 19.63 9.78 -0.49
CA LEU A 47 20.08 11.15 -0.70
C LEU A 47 18.95 12.00 -1.30
N HIS A 48 18.90 13.27 -0.93
CA HIS A 48 17.87 14.20 -1.41
C HIS A 48 18.51 15.55 -1.77
N ALA A 49 18.02 16.24 -2.78
CA ALA A 49 18.57 17.52 -3.21
C ALA A 49 18.38 18.65 -2.19
N ASN A 50 17.29 18.58 -1.41
CA ASN A 50 16.96 19.56 -0.37
C ASN A 50 15.84 19.02 0.53
N LEU A 51 15.52 19.78 1.60
CA LEU A 51 14.47 19.41 2.56
C LEU A 51 13.07 19.30 1.93
N LEU A 52 12.75 20.11 0.92
CA LEU A 52 11.44 20.03 0.26
C LEU A 52 11.33 18.74 -0.56
N HIS A 53 12.40 18.31 -1.22
CA HIS A 53 12.46 17.03 -1.93
C HIS A 53 12.29 15.85 -0.96
N LEU A 54 12.97 15.90 0.19
CA LEU A 54 12.78 14.90 1.26
C LEU A 54 11.35 14.91 1.79
N ALA A 55 10.80 16.07 2.12
CA ALA A 55 9.44 16.20 2.64
C ALA A 55 8.39 15.68 1.65
N GLY A 56 8.54 15.96 0.36
CA GLY A 56 7.69 15.43 -0.70
C GLY A 56 7.74 13.90 -0.76
N ASN A 57 8.93 13.32 -0.74
CA ASN A 57 9.09 11.88 -0.71
C ASN A 57 8.44 11.25 0.53
N MET A 58 8.65 11.82 1.71
CA MET A 58 8.04 11.32 2.96
C MET A 58 6.52 11.46 2.95
N LEU A 59 5.97 12.52 2.38
CA LEU A 59 4.54 12.70 2.23
C LEU A 59 3.91 11.59 1.37
N PHE A 60 4.49 11.29 0.21
CA PHE A 60 4.00 10.22 -0.65
C PHE A 60 4.15 8.85 0.02
N LEU A 61 5.28 8.61 0.67
CA LEU A 61 5.52 7.36 1.41
C LEU A 61 4.52 7.19 2.55
N TRP A 62 4.18 8.25 3.27
CA TRP A 62 3.17 8.23 4.33
C TRP A 62 1.76 7.96 3.80
N ILE A 63 1.34 8.63 2.71
CA ILE A 63 -0.02 8.48 2.16
C ILE A 63 -0.23 7.08 1.57
N PHE A 64 0.75 6.54 0.85
CA PHE A 64 0.60 5.31 0.07
C PHE A 64 1.31 4.11 0.69
N GLY A 65 2.39 4.34 1.43
CA GLY A 65 3.23 3.27 1.98
C GLY A 65 2.55 2.49 3.08
N ASP A 66 1.80 3.14 3.97
CA ASP A 66 1.10 2.51 5.09
C ASP A 66 0.20 1.35 4.66
N ASN A 67 -0.64 1.57 3.64
CA ASN A 67 -1.50 0.52 3.11
C ASN A 67 -0.72 -0.64 2.47
N ALA A 68 0.39 -0.33 1.78
CA ALA A 68 1.25 -1.34 1.18
C ALA A 68 2.01 -2.14 2.25
N GLU A 69 2.55 -1.46 3.27
CA GLU A 69 3.21 -2.10 4.40
C GLU A 69 2.25 -3.04 5.15
N HIS A 70 1.02 -2.59 5.43
CA HIS A 70 0.00 -3.45 6.05
C HIS A 70 -0.38 -4.65 5.18
N TYR A 71 -0.33 -4.51 3.86
CA TYR A 71 -0.66 -5.61 2.94
C TYR A 71 0.44 -6.67 2.88
N PHE A 72 1.71 -6.25 2.81
CA PHE A 72 2.85 -7.15 2.62
C PHE A 72 3.57 -7.53 3.92
N GLY A 73 3.35 -6.81 5.02
CA GLY A 73 4.16 -6.86 6.24
C GLY A 73 5.51 -6.14 6.07
N ARG A 74 6.08 -5.68 7.18
CA ARG A 74 7.26 -4.79 7.21
C ARG A 74 8.45 -5.28 6.40
N LYS A 75 8.84 -6.54 6.58
CA LYS A 75 10.06 -7.10 5.94
C LYS A 75 9.93 -7.16 4.42
N ARG A 76 8.77 -7.60 3.91
CA ARG A 76 8.54 -7.70 2.46
C ARG A 76 8.33 -6.34 1.83
N TYR A 77 7.59 -5.47 2.51
CA TYR A 77 7.43 -4.10 2.07
C TYR A 77 8.79 -3.42 1.90
N LEU A 78 9.69 -3.54 2.88
CA LEU A 78 11.05 -3.01 2.78
C LEU A 78 11.81 -3.62 1.59
N LEU A 79 11.73 -4.95 1.41
CA LEU A 79 12.38 -5.61 0.27
C LEU A 79 11.83 -5.11 -1.06
N ILE A 80 10.51 -5.01 -1.21
CA ILE A 80 9.86 -4.51 -2.42
C ILE A 80 10.25 -3.05 -2.68
N TYR A 81 10.29 -2.22 -1.64
CA TYR A 81 10.71 -0.84 -1.72
C TYR A 81 12.14 -0.72 -2.24
N LEU A 82 13.08 -1.46 -1.67
CA LEU A 82 14.48 -1.46 -2.08
C LEU A 82 14.66 -1.99 -3.51
N VAL A 83 14.04 -3.11 -3.84
CA VAL A 83 14.09 -3.69 -5.19
C VAL A 83 13.52 -2.72 -6.21
N SER A 84 12.38 -2.09 -5.93
CA SER A 84 11.78 -1.10 -6.82
C SER A 84 12.71 0.09 -7.04
N GLY A 85 13.39 0.56 -5.98
CA GLY A 85 14.36 1.66 -6.07
C GLY A 85 15.58 1.30 -6.90
N LEU A 86 16.13 0.10 -6.71
CA LEU A 86 17.27 -0.38 -7.49
C LEU A 86 16.92 -0.53 -8.98
N ILE A 87 15.77 -1.13 -9.29
CA ILE A 87 15.30 -1.27 -10.68
C ILE A 87 15.00 0.10 -11.29
N ALA A 88 14.43 1.02 -10.53
CA ALA A 88 14.21 2.40 -10.98
C ALA A 88 15.51 3.08 -11.38
N THR A 89 16.55 2.96 -10.55
CA THR A 89 17.89 3.53 -10.83
C THR A 89 18.52 2.89 -12.06
N LEU A 90 18.40 1.57 -12.21
CA LEU A 90 18.90 0.87 -13.40
C LEU A 90 18.10 1.24 -14.66
N SER A 91 16.79 1.45 -14.53
CA SER A 91 15.97 1.96 -15.65
C SER A 91 16.43 3.35 -16.10
N PHE A 92 16.73 4.25 -15.15
CA PHE A 92 17.32 5.53 -15.50
C PHE A 92 18.66 5.37 -16.25
N ALA A 93 19.53 4.48 -15.77
CA ALA A 93 20.81 4.22 -16.43
C ALA A 93 20.66 3.72 -17.87
N ALA A 94 19.63 2.91 -18.14
CA ALA A 94 19.35 2.42 -19.50
C ALA A 94 19.03 3.54 -20.49
N PHE A 95 18.38 4.63 -20.03
CA PHE A 95 18.02 5.77 -20.87
C PHE A 95 19.06 6.89 -20.85
N ALA A 96 19.95 6.91 -19.87
CA ALA A 96 20.93 7.97 -19.64
C ALA A 96 22.35 7.42 -19.36
N ALA A 97 22.78 6.38 -20.10
CA ALA A 97 23.99 5.60 -19.83
C ALA A 97 25.26 6.45 -19.70
N HIS A 98 25.36 7.58 -20.40
CA HIS A 98 26.52 8.48 -20.37
C HIS A 98 26.35 9.67 -19.42
N SER A 99 25.29 9.69 -18.61
CA SER A 99 25.07 10.82 -17.68
C SER A 99 26.07 10.78 -16.53
N ALA A 100 26.78 11.89 -16.34
CA ALA A 100 27.59 12.14 -15.15
C ALA A 100 26.81 12.88 -14.05
N VAL A 101 25.55 13.27 -14.32
CA VAL A 101 24.68 13.90 -13.31
C VAL A 101 24.24 12.85 -12.31
N PRO A 102 24.45 13.08 -11.00
CA PRO A 102 24.05 12.12 -9.99
C PRO A 102 22.54 11.99 -9.90
N LEU A 103 22.03 10.76 -9.99
CA LEU A 103 20.66 10.42 -9.61
C LEU A 103 20.60 10.26 -8.09
N ILE A 104 19.63 10.91 -7.47
CA ILE A 104 19.38 10.84 -6.03
C ILE A 104 17.88 10.85 -5.75
N GLY A 105 17.48 10.28 -4.64
CA GLY A 105 16.12 10.34 -4.12
C GLY A 105 15.45 8.99 -3.99
N ALA A 106 14.60 8.89 -2.98
CA ALA A 106 13.73 7.75 -2.72
C ALA A 106 12.61 7.59 -3.76
N SER A 107 12.42 8.58 -4.65
CA SER A 107 11.24 8.72 -5.50
C SER A 107 11.04 7.56 -6.47
N GLY A 108 12.12 6.92 -6.94
CA GLY A 108 12.04 5.70 -7.76
C GLY A 108 11.43 4.52 -6.98
N ALA A 109 11.86 4.30 -5.73
CA ALA A 109 11.30 3.30 -4.84
C ALA A 109 9.85 3.62 -4.47
N ILE A 110 9.55 4.89 -4.18
CA ILE A 110 8.19 5.37 -3.91
C ILE A 110 7.28 5.16 -5.13
N SER A 111 7.78 5.42 -6.34
CA SER A 111 7.02 5.12 -7.57
C SER A 111 6.67 3.63 -7.67
N GLY A 112 7.53 2.74 -7.18
CA GLY A 112 7.21 1.32 -7.02
C GLY A 112 6.04 1.10 -6.05
N VAL A 113 6.04 1.77 -4.91
CA VAL A 113 4.91 1.73 -3.97
C VAL A 113 3.62 2.27 -4.62
N LEU A 114 3.70 3.32 -5.43
CA LEU A 114 2.54 3.84 -6.18
C LEU A 114 2.03 2.83 -7.21
N GLY A 115 2.91 2.10 -7.89
CA GLY A 115 2.57 1.02 -8.81
C GLY A 115 1.83 -0.13 -8.10
N LEU A 116 2.31 -0.54 -6.92
CA LEU A 116 1.60 -1.48 -6.05
C LEU A 116 0.21 -0.96 -5.69
N TYR A 117 0.15 0.28 -5.22
CA TYR A 117 -1.10 0.90 -4.77
C TYR A 117 -2.14 1.00 -5.89
N PHE A 118 -1.70 1.33 -7.09
CA PHE A 118 -2.55 1.41 -8.29
C PHE A 118 -3.29 0.11 -8.59
N VAL A 119 -2.64 -1.04 -8.37
CA VAL A 119 -3.21 -2.38 -8.60
C VAL A 119 -4.04 -2.85 -7.42
N LEU A 120 -3.48 -2.75 -6.20
CA LEU A 120 -4.06 -3.38 -5.02
C LEU A 120 -5.18 -2.55 -4.39
N PHE A 121 -5.14 -1.22 -4.52
CA PHE A 121 -6.07 -0.30 -3.87
C PHE A 121 -6.81 0.65 -4.83
N PRO A 122 -7.34 0.16 -5.96
CA PRO A 122 -7.87 1.02 -7.04
C PRO A 122 -9.09 1.86 -6.63
N ARG A 123 -9.81 1.42 -5.60
CA ARG A 123 -11.06 2.06 -5.12
C ARG A 123 -10.85 2.97 -3.92
N ASN A 124 -9.67 2.97 -3.31
CA ASN A 124 -9.36 3.88 -2.21
C ASN A 124 -9.48 5.32 -2.71
N ARG A 125 -9.98 6.19 -1.86
CA ARG A 125 -10.13 7.62 -2.17
C ARG A 125 -9.04 8.42 -1.48
N ILE A 126 -8.40 9.29 -2.24
CA ILE A 126 -7.34 10.19 -1.80
C ILE A 126 -7.92 11.60 -1.74
N LYS A 127 -7.62 12.32 -0.68
CA LYS A 127 -7.93 13.75 -0.57
C LYS A 127 -6.90 14.52 -1.40
N VAL A 128 -7.35 15.17 -2.45
CA VAL A 128 -6.54 16.02 -3.32
C VAL A 128 -6.96 17.46 -3.10
N PHE A 129 -5.99 18.30 -2.72
CA PHE A 129 -6.22 19.74 -2.67
C PHE A 129 -6.17 20.28 -4.11
N VAL A 130 -7.25 20.87 -4.55
CA VAL A 130 -7.39 21.47 -5.88
C VAL A 130 -7.53 22.97 -5.71
N ALA A 131 -6.60 23.73 -6.30
CA ALA A 131 -6.61 25.18 -6.31
C ALA A 131 -6.59 25.70 -7.74
N LEU A 132 -7.74 26.05 -8.27
CA LEU A 132 -7.93 26.71 -9.56
C LEU A 132 -8.36 28.16 -9.30
N PHE A 133 -7.40 28.95 -8.81
CA PHE A 133 -7.64 30.35 -8.45
C PHE A 133 -8.06 31.18 -9.68
N PRO A 134 -9.06 32.10 -9.53
CA PRO A 134 -9.86 32.40 -8.33
C PRO A 134 -11.14 31.58 -8.20
N PHE A 135 -11.42 30.62 -9.11
CA PHE A 135 -12.75 30.05 -9.31
C PHE A 135 -13.07 28.84 -8.40
N PHE A 136 -12.04 28.08 -7.97
CA PHE A 136 -12.26 26.84 -7.21
C PHE A 136 -11.07 26.55 -6.30
N ILE A 137 -11.33 26.45 -5.00
CA ILE A 137 -10.34 25.99 -4.00
C ILE A 137 -11.09 25.03 -3.07
N ASP A 138 -10.76 23.73 -3.15
CA ASP A 138 -11.41 22.71 -2.32
C ASP A 138 -10.56 21.46 -2.18
N VAL A 139 -10.93 20.61 -1.23
CA VAL A 139 -10.34 19.28 -1.02
C VAL A 139 -11.29 18.21 -1.57
N VAL A 140 -10.96 17.69 -2.73
CA VAL A 140 -11.77 16.70 -3.43
C VAL A 140 -11.28 15.29 -3.12
N LYS A 141 -12.21 14.36 -2.89
CA LYS A 141 -11.89 12.93 -2.71
C LYS A 141 -11.96 12.21 -4.06
N LEU A 142 -10.82 11.92 -4.64
CA LEU A 142 -10.70 11.22 -5.92
C LEU A 142 -10.28 9.75 -5.73
N PRO A 143 -10.70 8.82 -6.63
CA PRO A 143 -10.21 7.46 -6.63
C PRO A 143 -8.68 7.44 -6.81
N ALA A 144 -7.98 6.63 -6.01
CA ALA A 144 -6.52 6.52 -6.06
C ALA A 144 -6.01 6.19 -7.47
N ARG A 145 -6.70 5.30 -8.18
CA ARG A 145 -6.33 4.93 -9.55
C ARG A 145 -6.35 6.11 -10.52
N LEU A 146 -7.31 7.03 -10.38
CA LEU A 146 -7.36 8.23 -11.20
C LEU A 146 -6.18 9.17 -10.90
N VAL A 147 -5.92 9.42 -9.61
CA VAL A 147 -4.82 10.29 -9.17
C VAL A 147 -3.47 9.74 -9.60
N LEU A 148 -3.24 8.44 -9.36
CA LEU A 148 -1.98 7.80 -9.71
C LEU A 148 -1.82 7.60 -11.22
N GLY A 149 -2.90 7.39 -11.96
CA GLY A 149 -2.89 7.37 -13.42
C GLY A 149 -2.54 8.75 -14.01
N ALA A 150 -3.12 9.81 -13.48
CA ALA A 150 -2.78 11.18 -13.85
C ALA A 150 -1.31 11.50 -13.52
N TYR A 151 -0.84 11.17 -12.32
CA TYR A 151 0.56 11.30 -11.93
C TYR A 151 1.49 10.56 -12.90
N LEU A 152 1.17 9.29 -13.24
CA LEU A 152 1.98 8.51 -14.16
C LEU A 152 2.05 9.13 -15.55
N ILE A 153 0.91 9.59 -16.08
CA ILE A 153 0.83 10.12 -17.45
C ILE A 153 1.36 11.56 -17.50
N ILE A 154 0.83 12.45 -16.67
CA ILE A 154 1.08 13.89 -16.77
C ILE A 154 2.46 14.26 -16.24
N ASP A 155 2.82 13.73 -15.06
CA ASP A 155 4.04 14.13 -14.36
C ASP A 155 5.26 13.27 -14.72
N ASN A 156 5.06 12.12 -15.41
CA ASN A 156 6.16 11.22 -15.74
C ASN A 156 6.24 10.86 -17.21
N LEU A 157 5.17 10.28 -17.81
CA LEU A 157 5.22 9.79 -19.18
C LEU A 157 5.31 10.91 -20.22
N LEU A 158 4.46 11.92 -20.11
CA LEU A 158 4.49 13.05 -21.06
C LEU A 158 5.82 13.81 -20.98
N PRO A 159 6.34 14.20 -19.79
CA PRO A 159 7.65 14.80 -19.71
C PRO A 159 8.79 13.89 -20.19
N PHE A 160 8.71 12.58 -19.96
CA PHE A 160 9.70 11.62 -20.46
C PHE A 160 9.77 11.61 -21.99
N VAL A 161 8.60 11.68 -22.67
CA VAL A 161 8.53 11.64 -24.13
C VAL A 161 8.84 13.00 -24.77
N PHE A 162 8.34 14.11 -24.19
CA PHE A 162 8.35 15.42 -24.82
C PHE A 162 9.38 16.40 -24.26
N SER A 163 9.91 16.18 -23.05
CA SER A 163 10.94 17.06 -22.51
C SER A 163 12.29 16.78 -23.17
N SER A 164 12.97 17.84 -23.59
CA SER A 164 14.38 17.75 -23.96
C SER A 164 15.16 17.11 -22.79
N ARG A 165 16.14 16.26 -23.08
CA ARG A 165 16.95 15.44 -22.13
C ARG A 165 17.61 16.21 -20.95
N HIS A 166 17.17 17.40 -20.68
CA HIS A 166 17.79 18.40 -19.83
C HIS A 166 16.98 18.77 -18.57
N GLY A 167 15.81 18.17 -18.33
CA GLY A 167 15.08 18.36 -17.07
C GLY A 167 15.73 17.58 -15.93
N GLY A 168 15.98 18.21 -14.80
CA GLY A 168 16.62 17.60 -13.61
C GLY A 168 15.83 16.48 -12.95
N VAL A 169 14.73 15.99 -13.54
CA VAL A 169 13.89 14.92 -13.03
C VAL A 169 14.17 13.64 -13.81
N ALA A 170 14.40 12.57 -13.09
CA ALA A 170 14.69 11.27 -13.67
C ALA A 170 13.37 10.49 -13.97
N TYR A 171 12.62 10.96 -14.95
CA TYR A 171 11.33 10.35 -15.33
C TYR A 171 11.44 8.85 -15.64
N GLY A 172 12.53 8.42 -16.30
CA GLY A 172 12.78 7.01 -16.57
C GLY A 172 12.92 6.17 -15.30
N ALA A 173 13.47 6.74 -14.22
CA ALA A 173 13.50 6.07 -12.91
C ALA A 173 12.09 5.89 -12.34
N HIS A 174 11.26 6.94 -12.39
CA HIS A 174 9.89 6.87 -11.88
C HIS A 174 9.04 5.85 -12.64
N LEU A 175 9.13 5.85 -13.97
CA LEU A 175 8.44 4.87 -14.82
C LEU A 175 8.89 3.43 -14.53
N GLY A 176 10.21 3.20 -14.40
CA GLY A 176 10.77 1.90 -14.06
C GLY A 176 10.36 1.42 -12.68
N GLY A 177 10.38 2.30 -11.68
CA GLY A 177 9.90 2.01 -10.34
C GLY A 177 8.41 1.66 -10.33
N PHE A 178 7.56 2.47 -10.95
CA PHE A 178 6.12 2.23 -11.04
C PHE A 178 5.81 0.90 -11.73
N ALA A 179 6.46 0.61 -12.86
CA ALA A 179 6.29 -0.65 -13.58
C ALA A 179 6.69 -1.84 -12.71
N THR A 180 7.78 -1.73 -11.94
CA THR A 180 8.22 -2.78 -11.01
C THR A 180 7.14 -3.08 -9.97
N GLY A 181 6.62 -2.06 -9.29
CA GLY A 181 5.55 -2.23 -8.30
C GLY A 181 4.27 -2.79 -8.92
N TRP A 182 3.90 -2.32 -10.11
CA TRP A 182 2.75 -2.84 -10.85
C TRP A 182 2.91 -4.33 -11.18
N ILE A 183 4.07 -4.74 -11.69
CA ILE A 183 4.39 -6.14 -12.00
C ILE A 183 4.33 -7.01 -10.74
N ILE A 184 4.96 -6.55 -9.65
CA ILE A 184 4.92 -7.26 -8.37
C ILE A 184 3.49 -7.43 -7.87
N ALA A 185 2.66 -6.40 -7.93
CA ALA A 185 1.27 -6.47 -7.48
C ALA A 185 0.40 -7.36 -8.38
N ARG A 186 0.70 -7.43 -9.69
CA ARG A 186 -0.11 -8.19 -10.66
C ARG A 186 0.24 -9.66 -10.73
N PHE A 187 1.51 -9.98 -10.55
CA PHE A 187 2.06 -11.31 -10.80
C PHE A 187 2.77 -11.93 -9.59
N GLY A 188 3.01 -11.18 -8.53
CA GLY A 188 3.81 -11.63 -7.39
C GLY A 188 3.26 -12.86 -6.69
N GLU A 189 1.94 -13.03 -6.67
CA GLU A 189 1.30 -14.25 -6.14
C GLU A 189 1.65 -15.50 -6.97
N GLN A 190 1.78 -15.36 -8.29
CA GLN A 190 2.10 -16.45 -9.21
C GLN A 190 3.58 -16.86 -9.11
N TRP A 191 4.47 -15.90 -8.78
CA TRP A 191 5.90 -16.15 -8.72
C TRP A 191 6.38 -16.71 -7.38
N SER A 192 5.48 -17.03 -6.45
CA SER A 192 5.84 -17.52 -5.11
C SER A 192 6.79 -16.60 -4.31
N LEU A 193 7.26 -15.51 -4.91
CA LEU A 193 8.10 -14.49 -4.26
C LEU A 193 7.35 -13.72 -3.18
N LEU A 194 6.05 -13.59 -3.38
CA LEU A 194 5.12 -12.99 -2.43
C LEU A 194 4.21 -14.02 -1.79
N SER A 195 4.16 -15.26 -2.33
CA SER A 195 3.60 -16.33 -1.54
C SER A 195 4.55 -16.44 -0.34
N ILE A 196 4.08 -15.96 0.78
CA ILE A 196 4.46 -16.56 2.01
C ILE A 196 4.15 -18.03 1.79
N ARG A 197 5.18 -18.84 1.53
CA ARG A 197 5.12 -20.14 2.08
C ARG A 197 5.03 -19.88 3.59
N SER A 198 3.83 -19.56 4.10
CA SER A 198 3.54 -19.90 5.46
C SER A 198 4.03 -21.34 5.49
N LYS A 199 5.00 -21.64 6.33
CA LYS A 199 5.41 -22.99 6.59
C LYS A 199 4.08 -23.68 6.80
N LYS A 200 3.58 -24.44 5.78
CA LYS A 200 2.29 -25.10 5.92
C LYS A 200 2.43 -25.83 7.21
N LEU A 201 1.78 -25.34 8.24
CA LEU A 201 1.76 -26.02 9.52
C LEU A 201 1.34 -27.43 9.20
N GLU A 202 2.08 -28.41 9.66
CA GLU A 202 1.67 -29.81 9.57
C GLU A 202 0.19 -29.88 9.98
N PRO A 203 -0.65 -30.61 9.26
CA PRO A 203 -2.11 -30.62 9.47
C PRO A 203 -2.50 -30.77 10.94
N ASP A 204 -1.79 -31.62 11.69
CA ASP A 204 -2.02 -31.84 13.10
C ASP A 204 -1.66 -30.64 13.97
N HIS A 205 -0.55 -29.97 13.65
CA HIS A 205 -0.14 -28.75 14.37
C HIS A 205 -1.10 -27.58 14.07
N ARG A 206 -1.57 -27.46 12.82
CA ARG A 206 -2.57 -26.46 12.43
C ARG A 206 -3.88 -26.68 13.17
N ARG A 207 -4.35 -27.93 13.24
CA ARG A 207 -5.58 -28.30 13.96
C ARG A 207 -5.47 -28.02 15.46
N SER A 208 -4.35 -28.40 16.07
CA SER A 208 -4.07 -28.11 17.49
C SER A 208 -4.07 -26.59 17.77
N LEU A 209 -3.46 -25.81 16.89
CA LEU A 209 -3.41 -24.35 17.02
C LEU A 209 -4.78 -23.71 16.81
N ALA A 210 -5.58 -24.23 15.86
CA ALA A 210 -6.96 -23.79 15.64
C ALA A 210 -7.86 -24.04 16.85
N LEU A 211 -7.71 -25.19 17.51
CA LEU A 211 -8.43 -25.50 18.74
C LEU A 211 -8.02 -24.56 19.88
N ALA A 212 -6.72 -24.38 20.09
CA ALA A 212 -6.20 -23.46 21.11
C ALA A 212 -6.65 -22.01 20.86
N LEU A 213 -6.71 -21.58 19.60
CA LEU A 213 -7.22 -20.29 19.20
C LEU A 213 -8.71 -20.15 19.44
N ALA A 214 -9.51 -21.18 19.11
CA ALA A 214 -10.94 -21.20 19.38
C ALA A 214 -11.24 -21.09 20.88
N ASP A 215 -10.48 -21.81 21.72
CA ASP A 215 -10.62 -21.75 23.18
C ASP A 215 -10.27 -20.35 23.72
N ALA A 216 -9.15 -19.77 23.31
CA ALA A 216 -8.77 -18.42 23.69
C ALA A 216 -9.82 -17.37 23.28
N VAL A 217 -10.42 -17.52 22.08
CA VAL A 217 -11.49 -16.65 21.57
C VAL A 217 -12.77 -16.81 22.39
N ARG A 218 -13.13 -18.03 22.81
CA ARG A 218 -14.32 -18.30 23.65
C ARG A 218 -14.14 -17.73 25.05
N GLU A 219 -12.94 -17.83 25.62
CA GLU A 219 -12.56 -17.24 26.89
C GLU A 219 -12.43 -15.71 26.84
N ASN A 220 -12.56 -15.11 25.64
CA ASN A 220 -12.32 -13.69 25.38
C ASN A 220 -10.91 -13.22 25.76
N ASP A 221 -9.94 -14.14 25.76
CA ASP A 221 -8.53 -13.86 26.03
C ASP A 221 -7.87 -13.28 24.79
N ARG A 222 -7.85 -11.94 24.74
CA ARG A 222 -7.28 -11.18 23.62
C ARG A 222 -5.78 -11.38 23.47
N GLU A 223 -5.05 -11.38 24.58
CA GLU A 223 -3.58 -11.47 24.54
C GLU A 223 -3.17 -12.85 24.06
N ARG A 224 -3.77 -13.89 24.57
CA ARG A 224 -3.56 -15.28 24.15
C ARG A 224 -3.95 -15.50 22.69
N SER A 225 -5.11 -14.98 22.26
CA SER A 225 -5.54 -15.06 20.85
C SER A 225 -4.52 -14.40 19.89
N ILE A 226 -4.02 -13.21 20.26
CA ILE A 226 -3.02 -12.49 19.48
C ILE A 226 -1.67 -13.21 19.53
N ALA A 227 -1.25 -13.75 20.67
CA ALA A 227 0.00 -14.50 20.81
C ALA A 227 -0.01 -15.78 19.96
N LEU A 228 -1.11 -16.53 19.97
CA LEU A 228 -1.31 -17.72 19.13
C LEU A 228 -1.26 -17.39 17.64
N LEU A 229 -1.92 -16.32 17.20
CA LEU A 229 -1.79 -15.82 15.83
C LEU A 229 -0.35 -15.40 15.51
N LYS A 230 0.37 -14.76 16.41
CA LYS A 230 1.79 -14.42 16.24
C LYS A 230 2.68 -15.65 16.07
N SER A 231 2.43 -16.69 16.81
CA SER A 231 3.21 -17.94 16.71
C SER A 231 2.96 -18.66 15.38
N ALA A 232 1.80 -18.44 14.76
CA ALA A 232 1.41 -19.01 13.47
C ALA A 232 1.89 -18.19 12.26
N ASP A 233 2.86 -17.27 12.43
CA ASP A 233 3.23 -16.29 11.41
C ASP A 233 1.99 -15.51 10.90
N TYR A 234 1.58 -14.49 11.60
CA TYR A 234 0.47 -13.53 11.47
C TYR A 234 -0.24 -13.34 10.13
N GLU A 235 0.23 -13.95 9.08
CA GLU A 235 -0.11 -13.55 7.74
C GLU A 235 -1.33 -14.29 7.19
N SER A 236 -1.86 -15.26 7.92
CA SER A 236 -3.01 -15.99 7.41
C SER A 236 -4.01 -16.47 8.46
N PRO A 237 -4.75 -15.57 9.15
CA PRO A 237 -5.92 -16.03 9.91
C PRO A 237 -6.93 -16.75 9.01
N THR A 238 -6.78 -16.63 7.68
CA THR A 238 -7.56 -17.35 6.67
C THR A 238 -7.34 -18.85 6.68
N GLU A 239 -6.17 -19.32 7.10
CA GLU A 239 -5.88 -20.77 7.19
C GLU A 239 -6.72 -21.48 8.24
N PHE A 240 -7.15 -20.75 9.28
CA PHE A 240 -8.01 -21.28 10.34
C PHE A 240 -9.51 -21.15 10.03
N ALA A 241 -9.88 -20.45 8.95
CA ALA A 241 -11.27 -20.17 8.63
C ALA A 241 -12.13 -21.42 8.46
N GLY A 242 -11.56 -22.52 7.94
CA GLY A 242 -12.25 -23.81 7.78
C GLY A 242 -12.45 -24.55 9.10
N GLU A 243 -11.59 -24.32 10.08
CA GLU A 243 -11.54 -25.07 11.34
C GLU A 243 -12.27 -24.33 12.48
N LEU A 244 -12.38 -23.00 12.40
CA LEU A 244 -13.15 -22.21 13.36
C LEU A 244 -14.65 -22.34 13.09
N THR A 245 -15.48 -22.31 14.14
CA THR A 245 -16.93 -22.11 13.96
C THR A 245 -17.21 -20.69 13.44
N SER A 246 -18.39 -20.46 12.90
CA SER A 246 -18.78 -19.11 12.44
C SER A 246 -18.77 -18.09 13.59
N SER A 247 -19.19 -18.49 14.78
CA SER A 247 -19.16 -17.68 15.98
C SER A 247 -17.74 -17.34 16.40
N ASP A 248 -16.83 -18.34 16.44
CA ASP A 248 -15.43 -18.11 16.83
C ASP A 248 -14.71 -17.23 15.81
N ALA A 249 -14.96 -17.42 14.51
CA ALA A 249 -14.39 -16.55 13.46
C ALA A 249 -14.86 -15.09 13.57
N ARG A 250 -16.14 -14.85 13.91
CA ARG A 250 -16.68 -13.51 14.14
C ARG A 250 -16.06 -12.85 15.39
N ARG A 251 -15.94 -13.58 16.49
CA ARG A 251 -15.27 -13.11 17.72
C ARG A 251 -13.81 -12.80 17.47
N LEU A 252 -13.08 -13.68 16.78
CA LEU A 252 -11.69 -13.45 16.41
C LEU A 252 -11.55 -12.22 15.52
N ALA A 253 -12.46 -12.01 14.58
CA ALA A 253 -12.47 -10.81 13.75
C ALA A 253 -12.64 -9.53 14.59
N SER A 254 -13.49 -9.55 15.63
CA SER A 254 -13.63 -8.44 16.57
C SER A 254 -12.32 -8.18 17.33
N ILE A 255 -11.69 -9.22 17.87
CA ILE A 255 -10.38 -9.12 18.56
C ILE A 255 -9.32 -8.51 17.64
N LEU A 256 -9.27 -8.96 16.38
CA LEU A 256 -8.34 -8.43 15.37
C LEU A 256 -8.59 -6.94 15.07
N VAL A 257 -9.86 -6.53 14.98
CA VAL A 257 -10.22 -5.12 14.76
C VAL A 257 -9.77 -4.24 15.92
N ASP A 258 -10.06 -4.67 17.14
CA ASP A 258 -9.69 -3.94 18.36
C ASP A 258 -8.16 -3.86 18.56
N ALA A 259 -7.43 -4.82 18.01
CA ALA A 259 -5.97 -4.83 17.98
C ALA A 259 -5.35 -4.05 16.79
N GLY A 260 -6.18 -3.40 15.94
CA GLY A 260 -5.71 -2.64 14.78
C GLY A 260 -5.53 -3.45 13.49
N PHE A 261 -5.88 -4.74 13.49
CA PHE A 261 -5.71 -5.65 12.35
C PHE A 261 -6.99 -5.81 11.50
N GLY A 262 -7.68 -4.72 11.21
CA GLY A 262 -8.97 -4.73 10.51
C GLY A 262 -8.96 -5.42 9.14
N LEU A 263 -7.85 -5.36 8.39
CA LEU A 263 -7.72 -6.08 7.11
C LEU A 263 -7.65 -7.60 7.31
N SER A 264 -6.95 -8.07 8.33
CA SER A 264 -6.89 -9.49 8.68
C SER A 264 -8.25 -10.02 9.12
N ALA A 265 -9.03 -9.23 9.85
CA ALA A 265 -10.41 -9.55 10.21
C ALA A 265 -11.30 -9.74 8.96
N ILE A 266 -11.20 -8.82 7.99
CA ILE A 266 -11.96 -8.94 6.73
C ILE A 266 -11.55 -10.18 5.94
N ARG A 267 -10.25 -10.47 5.87
CA ARG A 267 -9.75 -11.67 5.17
C ARG A 267 -10.27 -12.94 5.82
N LEU A 268 -10.22 -13.03 7.14
CA LEU A 268 -10.74 -14.17 7.91
C LEU A 268 -12.22 -14.40 7.62
N LEU A 269 -13.06 -13.38 7.76
CA LEU A 269 -14.50 -13.49 7.53
C LEU A 269 -14.84 -13.87 6.08
N ARG A 270 -14.11 -13.34 5.10
CA ARG A 270 -14.27 -13.71 3.69
C ARG A 270 -13.86 -15.15 3.42
N ALA A 271 -12.76 -15.61 4.00
CA ALA A 271 -12.32 -17.00 3.89
C ALA A 271 -13.35 -17.95 4.52
N LYS A 272 -13.93 -17.56 5.67
CA LYS A 272 -15.00 -18.33 6.31
C LYS A 272 -16.24 -18.45 5.42
N LEU A 273 -16.65 -17.37 4.76
CA LEU A 273 -17.78 -17.43 3.80
C LEU A 273 -17.48 -18.28 2.56
N ALA A 274 -16.23 -18.33 2.14
CA ALA A 274 -15.81 -19.09 0.97
C ALA A 274 -15.61 -20.59 1.25
N ALA A 275 -15.43 -20.99 2.51
CA ALA A 275 -15.23 -22.38 2.89
C ALA A 275 -16.52 -23.21 2.71
N PRO A 276 -16.50 -24.30 1.91
CA PRO A 276 -17.69 -25.09 1.64
C PRO A 276 -18.30 -25.70 2.92
N GLY A 277 -19.62 -25.60 3.10
CA GLY A 277 -20.34 -26.19 4.22
C GLY A 277 -20.01 -25.60 5.60
N SER A 278 -19.25 -24.51 5.65
CA SER A 278 -18.71 -23.96 6.90
C SER A 278 -19.67 -23.08 7.70
N ALA A 279 -20.81 -22.71 7.15
CA ALA A 279 -21.77 -21.81 7.77
C ALA A 279 -23.20 -22.05 7.25
N THR A 280 -24.17 -22.04 8.16
CA THR A 280 -25.60 -22.01 7.83
C THR A 280 -25.98 -20.66 7.19
N GLN A 281 -27.16 -20.55 6.62
CA GLN A 281 -27.63 -19.29 6.02
C GLN A 281 -27.69 -18.16 7.07
N ALA A 282 -28.19 -18.42 8.27
CA ALA A 282 -28.22 -17.42 9.34
C ALA A 282 -26.81 -16.99 9.79
N GLU A 283 -25.87 -17.94 9.93
CA GLU A 283 -24.48 -17.63 10.26
C GLU A 283 -23.79 -16.82 9.15
N ARG A 284 -24.07 -17.13 7.87
CA ARG A 284 -23.60 -16.35 6.73
C ARG A 284 -24.09 -14.91 6.79
N ALA A 285 -25.36 -14.70 7.14
CA ALA A 285 -25.93 -13.38 7.34
C ALA A 285 -25.19 -12.60 8.42
N GLY A 286 -24.90 -13.23 9.57
CA GLY A 286 -24.12 -12.59 10.63
C GLY A 286 -22.70 -12.21 10.20
N ILE A 287 -21.99 -13.07 9.46
CA ILE A 287 -20.66 -12.77 8.92
C ILE A 287 -20.72 -11.60 7.90
N LEU A 288 -21.76 -11.58 7.06
CA LEU A 288 -21.96 -10.48 6.09
C LEU A 288 -22.27 -9.16 6.77
N LEU A 289 -23.06 -9.18 7.87
CA LEU A 289 -23.27 -8.00 8.71
C LEU A 289 -21.95 -7.46 9.24
N ASP A 290 -21.09 -8.29 9.83
CA ASP A 290 -19.79 -7.89 10.36
C ASP A 290 -18.88 -7.33 9.26
N LEU A 291 -18.84 -7.96 8.08
CA LEU A 291 -18.10 -7.43 6.91
C LEU A 291 -18.63 -6.06 6.49
N GLY A 292 -19.95 -5.87 6.49
CA GLY A 292 -20.57 -4.57 6.19
C GLY A 292 -20.13 -3.50 7.18
N LEU A 293 -20.17 -3.80 8.48
CA LEU A 293 -19.72 -2.87 9.53
C LEU A 293 -18.24 -2.54 9.43
N LEU A 294 -17.38 -3.53 9.14
CA LEU A 294 -15.95 -3.31 8.93
C LEU A 294 -15.67 -2.43 7.70
N ARG A 295 -16.43 -2.62 6.63
CA ARG A 295 -16.33 -1.77 5.43
C ARG A 295 -16.77 -0.34 5.69
N LEU A 296 -17.80 -0.14 6.54
CA LEU A 296 -18.20 1.20 6.97
C LEU A 296 -17.09 1.90 7.77
N ARG A 297 -16.47 1.22 8.72
CA ARG A 297 -15.33 1.75 9.48
C ARG A 297 -14.17 2.19 8.57
N GLN A 298 -14.00 1.53 7.41
CA GLN A 298 -13.00 1.90 6.40
C GLN A 298 -13.49 2.99 5.42
N GLY A 299 -14.69 3.56 5.63
CA GLY A 299 -15.27 4.56 4.72
C GLY A 299 -15.76 3.97 3.39
N GLN A 300 -15.83 2.64 3.25
CA GLN A 300 -16.23 1.95 2.02
C GLN A 300 -17.74 1.71 1.99
N VAL A 301 -18.51 2.81 1.96
CA VAL A 301 -19.98 2.81 2.09
C VAL A 301 -20.67 1.90 1.07
N ALA A 302 -20.26 1.96 -0.21
CA ALA A 302 -20.87 1.14 -1.25
C ALA A 302 -20.66 -0.37 -1.03
N ALA A 303 -19.45 -0.76 -0.60
CA ALA A 303 -19.16 -2.17 -0.29
C ALA A 303 -19.92 -2.63 0.95
N ALA A 304 -20.04 -1.78 1.98
CA ALA A 304 -20.83 -2.05 3.16
C ALA A 304 -22.30 -2.27 2.82
N TYR A 305 -22.88 -1.40 1.99
CA TYR A 305 -24.27 -1.53 1.55
C TYR A 305 -24.54 -2.86 0.84
N GLN A 306 -23.63 -3.29 -0.05
CA GLN A 306 -23.75 -4.59 -0.73
C GLN A 306 -23.69 -5.78 0.27
N HIS A 307 -22.82 -5.70 1.27
CA HIS A 307 -22.78 -6.73 2.31
C HIS A 307 -24.06 -6.78 3.16
N PHE A 308 -24.67 -5.64 3.47
CA PHE A 308 -25.93 -5.59 4.21
C PHE A 308 -27.09 -6.17 3.40
N LEU A 309 -27.19 -5.89 2.11
CA LEU A 309 -28.18 -6.51 1.23
C LEU A 309 -27.97 -8.03 1.16
N ALA A 310 -26.73 -8.49 0.94
CA ALA A 310 -26.43 -9.91 0.91
C ALA A 310 -26.72 -10.61 2.24
N ALA A 311 -26.60 -9.90 3.37
CA ALA A 311 -26.99 -10.45 4.68
C ALA A 311 -28.51 -10.68 4.75
N LEU A 312 -29.35 -9.77 4.25
CA LEU A 312 -30.80 -9.96 4.20
C LEU A 312 -31.20 -11.12 3.29
N ASP A 313 -30.51 -11.26 2.14
CA ASP A 313 -30.76 -12.36 1.20
C ASP A 313 -30.36 -13.74 1.75
N SER A 314 -29.57 -13.79 2.82
CA SER A 314 -29.08 -15.01 3.47
C SER A 314 -29.99 -15.53 4.58
N SER A 315 -31.27 -15.14 4.60
CA SER A 315 -32.24 -15.57 5.63
C SER A 315 -31.73 -15.39 7.07
N PRO A 316 -31.44 -14.12 7.48
CA PRO A 316 -30.90 -13.82 8.78
C PRO A 316 -31.93 -14.15 9.90
N ASP A 317 -31.42 -14.38 11.12
CA ASP A 317 -32.25 -14.39 12.32
C ASP A 317 -32.82 -12.98 12.61
N PRO A 318 -33.84 -12.88 13.48
CA PRO A 318 -34.50 -11.58 13.77
C PRO A 318 -33.57 -10.50 14.32
N GLU A 319 -32.57 -10.87 15.11
CA GLU A 319 -31.60 -9.95 15.69
C GLU A 319 -30.66 -9.39 14.61
N THR A 320 -30.09 -10.27 13.79
CA THR A 320 -29.26 -9.88 12.63
C THR A 320 -30.05 -9.00 11.66
N THR A 321 -31.33 -9.34 11.38
CA THR A 321 -32.23 -8.54 10.54
C THR A 321 -32.38 -7.12 11.08
N ALA A 322 -32.67 -6.99 12.37
CA ALA A 322 -32.81 -5.68 13.01
C ALA A 322 -31.51 -4.85 12.96
N HIS A 323 -30.35 -5.47 13.12
CA HIS A 323 -29.05 -4.79 13.00
C HIS A 323 -28.77 -4.32 11.57
N VAL A 324 -29.08 -5.15 10.57
CA VAL A 324 -28.89 -4.80 9.15
C VAL A 324 -29.80 -3.63 8.78
N HIS A 325 -31.07 -3.66 9.17
CA HIS A 325 -32.00 -2.54 8.90
C HIS A 325 -31.53 -1.24 9.54
N ARG A 326 -31.09 -1.27 10.80
CA ARG A 326 -30.51 -0.09 11.46
C ARG A 326 -29.31 0.47 10.71
N ALA A 327 -28.41 -0.39 10.23
CA ALA A 327 -27.24 0.01 9.45
C ALA A 327 -27.64 0.64 8.10
N LEU A 328 -28.60 0.04 7.39
CA LEU A 328 -29.11 0.56 6.12
C LEU A 328 -29.83 1.90 6.30
N ASP A 329 -30.61 2.08 7.35
CA ASP A 329 -31.31 3.33 7.64
C ASP A 329 -30.33 4.46 8.05
N ALA A 330 -29.28 4.12 8.79
CA ALA A 330 -28.19 5.06 9.06
C ALA A 330 -27.51 5.53 7.76
N LEU A 331 -27.28 4.61 6.81
CA LEU A 331 -26.70 4.95 5.50
C LEU A 331 -27.62 5.83 4.65
N LYS A 332 -28.93 5.63 4.69
CA LYS A 332 -29.90 6.49 4.01
C LYS A 332 -29.85 7.91 4.54
N LYS A 333 -29.78 8.11 5.87
CA LYS A 333 -29.68 9.44 6.51
C LYS A 333 -28.45 10.21 6.09
N ILE A 334 -27.28 9.55 5.92
CA ILE A 334 -26.03 10.19 5.47
C ILE A 334 -26.14 10.72 4.03
N ARG A 335 -27.02 10.16 3.19
CA ARG A 335 -27.18 10.54 1.79
C ARG A 335 -28.00 11.83 1.59
N TRP A 336 -28.77 12.26 2.58
CA TRP A 336 -29.69 13.41 2.50
C TRP A 336 -29.18 14.69 3.21
N THR A 337 -27.98 14.62 3.82
CA THR A 337 -27.35 15.76 4.52
C THR A 337 -26.15 16.35 3.76
N ARG A 338 -26.14 16.18 2.44
CA ARG A 338 -25.14 16.83 1.56
C ARG A 338 -25.83 17.47 0.37
#